data_4161d2589ebd2562627259dd12e1b680
#
_entry.id   4161d2589ebd2562627259dd12e1b680
#
_cell.length_a   1.000
_cell.length_b   1.000
_cell.length_c   1.000
_cell.angle_alpha   90.00
_cell.angle_beta   90.00
_cell.angle_gamma   90.00
#
_symmetry.space_group_name_H-M   'P 1'
#
loop_
_entity.id
_entity.type
_entity.pdbx_description
1 polymer ?
#
loop_
_entity_poly.entity_id
_entity_poly.type
_entity_poly.pdbx_seq_one_letter_code
_entity_poly.pdbx_strand_id
1 'polypeptide(L)'
;MRPVTTGVDVTSVARIAALMERRPSFATKLFSSEEVAYCEGRPERLAARWAAKEAVRKVYGSSGRVLPTYPSISVRHRPGGAPQALVGGTVVPGLELSLSHDAGLAVAVAVLTEGPAVSLEVPAEVVLPERADSGHKGTFGTVLVLAGSPGFPGAAALATRGALRGGAGRVKAAVPAGQVGDGFPAEVIRVPLPVQDGAFGAEAAARVADQIAAADAVVCGPGLGSGGKTREFLGGVLSRLEGRGQRLVLDADGLNALSATPRLQELLPPGCVLTPHPLEAARLAGCDLADIQADRTAAAQRLSHRFAATVALKGAGTVVADPGPGLWVDDHRTAVLAAGGTGDVLAGLIGALLAQGLDPAQAARTGVFLHGQAGTWLGETRGRAGILASEVADALVEVQEAARRLQPGSRPD
;
A
#
# COMPACT_ATOMS: atom_id res chain seq x y z
N MET A 1 -20.43 8.84 13.75
CA MET A 1 -21.37 7.80 13.23
C MET A 1 -20.86 7.39 11.87
N ARG A 2 -20.80 6.08 11.56
CA ARG A 2 -20.44 5.62 10.20
C ARG A 2 -21.53 6.07 9.24
N PRO A 3 -21.20 6.70 8.10
CA PRO A 3 -22.19 6.98 7.08
C PRO A 3 -22.82 5.67 6.61
N VAL A 4 -24.14 5.62 6.63
CA VAL A 4 -24.92 4.46 6.21
C VAL A 4 -25.78 4.90 5.04
N THR A 5 -25.57 4.25 3.91
CA THR A 5 -26.38 4.45 2.71
C THR A 5 -27.27 3.24 2.51
N THR A 6 -28.57 3.47 2.28
CA THR A 6 -29.54 2.40 2.07
C THR A 6 -30.16 2.50 0.69
N GLY A 7 -30.41 1.34 0.09
CA GLY A 7 -31.19 1.20 -1.13
C GLY A 7 -32.27 0.16 -0.93
N VAL A 8 -33.49 0.47 -1.31
CA VAL A 8 -34.63 -0.45 -1.23
C VAL A 8 -35.26 -0.56 -2.59
N ASP A 9 -35.63 -1.77 -2.97
CA ASP A 9 -36.45 -2.02 -4.16
C ASP A 9 -37.55 -3.03 -3.89
N VAL A 10 -38.68 -2.81 -4.58
CA VAL A 10 -39.87 -3.69 -4.56
C VAL A 10 -40.24 -4.03 -5.98
N THR A 11 -40.34 -5.31 -6.30
CA THR A 11 -40.61 -5.80 -7.65
C THR A 11 -41.78 -6.78 -7.63
N SER A 12 -42.72 -6.60 -8.56
CA SER A 12 -43.81 -7.56 -8.74
C SER A 12 -43.29 -8.83 -9.41
N VAL A 13 -43.60 -9.98 -8.82
CA VAL A 13 -43.32 -11.31 -9.37
C VAL A 13 -44.01 -11.51 -10.72
N ALA A 14 -45.27 -11.09 -10.84
CA ALA A 14 -46.04 -11.19 -12.12
C ALA A 14 -45.35 -10.37 -13.24
N ARG A 15 -44.79 -9.21 -12.93
CA ARG A 15 -44.04 -8.41 -13.91
C ARG A 15 -42.81 -9.15 -14.42
N ILE A 16 -42.05 -9.80 -13.53
CA ILE A 16 -40.86 -10.57 -13.91
C ILE A 16 -41.26 -11.80 -14.72
N ALA A 17 -42.30 -12.52 -14.32
CA ALA A 17 -42.85 -13.66 -15.09
C ALA A 17 -43.20 -13.25 -16.53
N ALA A 18 -43.95 -12.17 -16.70
CA ALA A 18 -44.31 -11.65 -18.02
C ALA A 18 -43.08 -11.19 -18.84
N LEU A 19 -42.04 -10.67 -18.20
CA LEU A 19 -40.79 -10.33 -18.89
C LEU A 19 -40.00 -11.56 -19.35
N MET A 20 -39.99 -12.63 -18.56
CA MET A 20 -39.39 -13.92 -18.95
C MET A 20 -40.06 -14.52 -20.15
N GLU A 21 -41.41 -14.49 -20.19
CA GLU A 21 -42.19 -15.00 -21.32
C GLU A 21 -41.96 -14.16 -22.60
N ARG A 22 -42.01 -12.83 -22.48
CA ARG A 22 -41.88 -11.92 -23.64
C ARG A 22 -40.46 -11.81 -24.18
N ARG A 23 -39.46 -12.02 -23.33
CA ARG A 23 -38.06 -11.87 -23.67
C ARG A 23 -37.23 -13.01 -23.05
N PRO A 24 -37.13 -14.17 -23.72
CA PRO A 24 -36.40 -15.34 -23.19
C PRO A 24 -34.94 -15.03 -22.82
N SER A 25 -34.29 -14.05 -23.50
CA SER A 25 -32.94 -13.63 -23.19
C SER A 25 -32.83 -12.64 -22.00
N PHE A 26 -33.95 -12.28 -21.36
CA PHE A 26 -33.96 -11.35 -20.22
C PHE A 26 -33.06 -11.84 -19.05
N ALA A 27 -33.28 -13.08 -18.65
CA ALA A 27 -32.51 -13.66 -17.54
C ALA A 27 -31.00 -13.75 -17.87
N THR A 28 -30.65 -14.29 -19.04
CA THR A 28 -29.23 -14.50 -19.41
C THR A 28 -28.45 -13.20 -19.68
N LYS A 29 -29.13 -12.09 -19.97
CA LYS A 29 -28.49 -10.78 -20.19
C LYS A 29 -28.19 -10.01 -18.90
N LEU A 30 -28.97 -10.26 -17.85
CA LEU A 30 -28.96 -9.43 -16.64
C LEU A 30 -28.49 -10.17 -15.37
N PHE A 31 -28.45 -11.50 -15.42
CA PHE A 31 -28.09 -12.35 -14.30
C PHE A 31 -26.92 -13.26 -14.69
N SER A 32 -26.10 -13.62 -13.71
CA SER A 32 -25.03 -14.59 -13.92
C SER A 32 -25.59 -15.99 -14.17
N SER A 33 -24.79 -16.88 -14.76
CA SER A 33 -25.16 -18.28 -14.96
C SER A 33 -25.51 -18.99 -13.64
N GLU A 34 -24.81 -18.66 -12.56
CA GLU A 34 -25.07 -19.18 -11.23
C GLU A 34 -26.41 -18.71 -10.68
N GLU A 35 -26.77 -17.44 -10.89
CA GLU A 35 -28.07 -16.89 -10.47
C GLU A 35 -29.22 -17.54 -11.25
N VAL A 36 -29.05 -17.69 -12.57
CA VAL A 36 -30.05 -18.34 -13.42
C VAL A 36 -30.27 -19.79 -12.99
N ALA A 37 -29.20 -20.54 -12.77
CA ALA A 37 -29.25 -21.93 -12.30
C ALA A 37 -29.95 -22.04 -10.93
N TYR A 38 -29.58 -21.17 -9.97
CA TYR A 38 -30.23 -21.16 -8.66
C TYR A 38 -31.73 -20.84 -8.72
N CYS A 39 -32.14 -19.99 -9.63
CA CYS A 39 -33.58 -19.61 -9.76
C CYS A 39 -34.44 -20.75 -10.25
N GLU A 40 -33.90 -21.74 -10.95
CA GLU A 40 -34.65 -22.93 -11.46
C GLU A 40 -35.90 -22.55 -12.24
N GLY A 41 -35.88 -21.44 -12.97
CA GLY A 41 -37.04 -20.91 -13.71
C GLY A 41 -38.16 -20.33 -12.83
N ARG A 42 -37.97 -20.20 -11.53
CA ARG A 42 -38.99 -19.64 -10.59
C ARG A 42 -39.01 -18.12 -10.63
N PRO A 43 -40.12 -17.50 -11.05
CA PRO A 43 -40.20 -16.04 -11.17
C PRO A 43 -39.97 -15.31 -9.82
N GLU A 44 -40.39 -15.90 -8.70
CA GLU A 44 -40.20 -15.32 -7.36
C GLU A 44 -38.74 -15.15 -7.02
N ARG A 45 -37.91 -16.18 -7.29
CA ARG A 45 -36.48 -16.15 -7.04
C ARG A 45 -35.78 -15.14 -7.94
N LEU A 46 -36.21 -15.02 -9.20
CA LEU A 46 -35.63 -14.07 -10.12
C LEU A 46 -36.05 -12.64 -9.80
N ALA A 47 -37.29 -12.43 -9.35
CA ALA A 47 -37.79 -11.14 -8.90
C ALA A 47 -37.01 -10.64 -7.65
N ALA A 48 -36.73 -11.53 -6.70
CA ALA A 48 -35.91 -11.19 -5.53
C ALA A 48 -34.49 -10.75 -5.92
N ARG A 49 -33.86 -11.43 -6.89
CA ARG A 49 -32.54 -11.04 -7.39
C ARG A 49 -32.55 -9.76 -8.18
N TRP A 50 -33.60 -9.52 -8.96
CA TRP A 50 -33.78 -8.24 -9.63
C TRP A 50 -33.89 -7.10 -8.63
N ALA A 51 -34.77 -7.23 -7.65
CA ALA A 51 -34.90 -6.24 -6.58
C ALA A 51 -33.56 -6.00 -5.85
N ALA A 52 -32.78 -7.07 -5.62
CA ALA A 52 -31.44 -6.95 -5.02
C ALA A 52 -30.48 -6.10 -5.88
N LYS A 53 -30.41 -6.34 -7.18
CA LYS A 53 -29.57 -5.56 -8.10
C LYS A 53 -29.98 -4.09 -8.13
N GLU A 54 -31.28 -3.82 -8.15
CA GLU A 54 -31.81 -2.44 -8.07
C GLU A 54 -31.47 -1.77 -6.73
N ALA A 55 -31.64 -2.47 -5.60
CA ALA A 55 -31.30 -1.97 -4.29
C ALA A 55 -29.79 -1.63 -4.17
N VAL A 56 -28.90 -2.50 -4.68
CA VAL A 56 -27.46 -2.24 -4.75
C VAL A 56 -27.14 -1.03 -5.62
N ARG A 57 -27.77 -0.90 -6.80
CA ARG A 57 -27.57 0.28 -7.66
C ARG A 57 -28.00 1.58 -6.98
N LYS A 58 -29.12 1.57 -6.25
CA LYS A 58 -29.58 2.73 -5.46
C LYS A 58 -28.56 3.13 -4.39
N VAL A 59 -27.99 2.15 -3.69
CA VAL A 59 -26.89 2.40 -2.72
C VAL A 59 -25.70 3.07 -3.40
N TYR A 60 -25.26 2.56 -4.55
CA TYR A 60 -24.12 3.13 -5.27
C TYR A 60 -24.39 4.57 -5.74
N GLY A 61 -25.59 4.83 -6.31
CA GLY A 61 -25.97 6.17 -6.72
C GLY A 61 -26.03 7.17 -5.56
N SER A 62 -26.56 6.74 -4.41
CA SER A 62 -26.67 7.60 -3.21
C SER A 62 -25.34 7.80 -2.47
N SER A 63 -24.37 6.89 -2.64
CA SER A 63 -23.03 7.01 -2.07
C SER A 63 -22.01 7.71 -2.99
N GLY A 64 -22.44 8.24 -4.15
CA GLY A 64 -21.56 8.90 -5.10
C GLY A 64 -20.60 7.96 -5.84
N ARG A 65 -20.80 6.65 -5.76
CA ARG A 65 -19.99 5.64 -6.46
C ARG A 65 -20.45 5.48 -7.91
N VAL A 66 -19.55 5.02 -8.77
CA VAL A 66 -19.90 4.69 -10.16
C VAL A 66 -20.94 3.59 -10.18
N LEU A 67 -22.06 3.83 -10.88
CA LEU A 67 -23.19 2.90 -10.96
C LEU A 67 -22.76 1.59 -11.67
N PRO A 68 -22.84 0.43 -10.99
CA PRO A 68 -22.53 -0.84 -11.61
C PRO A 68 -23.61 -1.22 -12.64
N THR A 69 -23.24 -1.93 -13.69
CA THR A 69 -24.18 -2.51 -14.63
C THR A 69 -24.91 -3.71 -14.00
N TYR A 70 -26.12 -4.03 -14.45
CA TYR A 70 -26.84 -5.19 -13.90
C TYR A 70 -26.08 -6.52 -14.01
N PRO A 71 -25.39 -6.83 -15.12
CA PRO A 71 -24.60 -8.04 -15.23
C PRO A 71 -23.38 -8.07 -14.30
N SER A 72 -22.83 -6.89 -13.91
CA SER A 72 -21.69 -6.84 -12.98
C SER A 72 -22.09 -7.06 -11.51
N ILE A 73 -23.38 -7.00 -11.19
CA ILE A 73 -23.89 -7.32 -9.86
C ILE A 73 -24.36 -8.78 -9.85
N SER A 74 -23.87 -9.58 -8.93
CA SER A 74 -24.37 -10.96 -8.71
C SER A 74 -24.76 -11.17 -7.25
N VAL A 75 -25.75 -12.04 -7.02
CA VAL A 75 -26.23 -12.38 -5.68
C VAL A 75 -26.02 -13.88 -5.45
N ARG A 76 -25.20 -14.21 -4.47
CA ARG A 76 -24.97 -15.58 -4.00
C ARG A 76 -25.41 -15.75 -2.54
N HIS A 77 -25.38 -16.97 -2.02
CA HIS A 77 -25.59 -17.24 -0.59
C HIS A 77 -24.26 -17.56 0.09
N ARG A 78 -24.07 -16.99 1.29
CA ARG A 78 -22.98 -17.37 2.18
C ARG A 78 -23.19 -18.78 2.74
N PRO A 79 -22.16 -19.46 3.24
CA PRO A 79 -22.37 -20.61 4.14
C PRO A 79 -23.29 -20.15 5.29
N GLY A 80 -24.43 -20.81 5.47
CA GLY A 80 -25.49 -20.37 6.40
C GLY A 80 -26.68 -19.66 5.76
N GLY A 81 -26.72 -19.52 4.42
CA GLY A 81 -27.90 -19.14 3.66
C GLY A 81 -28.16 -17.63 3.49
N ALA A 82 -27.39 -16.77 4.17
CA ALA A 82 -27.56 -15.31 4.02
C ALA A 82 -27.17 -14.82 2.61
N PRO A 83 -27.96 -13.91 1.98
CA PRO A 83 -27.64 -13.38 0.67
C PRO A 83 -26.41 -12.46 0.74
N GLN A 84 -25.58 -12.49 -0.30
CA GLN A 84 -24.39 -11.66 -0.45
C GLN A 84 -24.35 -11.09 -1.87
N ALA A 85 -24.21 -9.77 -1.98
CA ALA A 85 -23.97 -9.12 -3.25
C ALA A 85 -22.47 -9.08 -3.58
N LEU A 86 -22.12 -9.35 -4.84
CA LEU A 86 -20.82 -9.10 -5.43
C LEU A 86 -20.97 -8.05 -6.52
N VAL A 87 -19.98 -7.19 -6.65
CA VAL A 87 -19.90 -6.20 -7.72
C VAL A 87 -18.57 -6.39 -8.46
N GLY A 88 -18.65 -6.59 -9.78
CA GLY A 88 -17.45 -6.95 -10.56
C GLY A 88 -16.79 -8.27 -10.13
N GLY A 89 -17.59 -9.22 -9.60
CA GLY A 89 -17.09 -10.51 -9.09
C GLY A 89 -16.47 -10.47 -7.69
N THR A 90 -16.41 -9.30 -7.04
CA THR A 90 -15.80 -9.15 -5.72
C THR A 90 -16.81 -8.79 -4.64
N VAL A 91 -16.56 -9.23 -3.41
CA VAL A 91 -17.33 -8.81 -2.23
C VAL A 91 -17.00 -7.36 -1.90
N VAL A 92 -18.02 -6.52 -1.77
CA VAL A 92 -17.83 -5.11 -1.36
C VAL A 92 -17.87 -5.03 0.16
N PRO A 93 -16.80 -4.59 0.81
CA PRO A 93 -16.78 -4.42 2.26
C PRO A 93 -17.89 -3.47 2.72
N GLY A 94 -18.59 -3.85 3.78
CA GLY A 94 -19.69 -3.06 4.35
C GLY A 94 -21.00 -3.12 3.59
N LEU A 95 -21.09 -3.78 2.42
CA LEU A 95 -22.33 -3.98 1.69
C LEU A 95 -23.04 -5.24 2.21
N GLU A 96 -24.16 -5.03 2.87
CA GLU A 96 -25.06 -6.09 3.35
C GLU A 96 -26.36 -6.09 2.55
N LEU A 97 -26.96 -7.27 2.39
CA LEU A 97 -28.16 -7.47 1.59
C LEU A 97 -29.16 -8.32 2.36
N SER A 98 -30.42 -7.94 2.28
CA SER A 98 -31.55 -8.74 2.76
C SER A 98 -32.60 -8.86 1.67
N LEU A 99 -33.17 -10.06 1.52
CA LEU A 99 -34.18 -10.39 0.50
C LEU A 99 -35.39 -11.04 1.16
N SER A 100 -36.57 -10.68 0.68
CA SER A 100 -37.83 -11.37 1.01
C SER A 100 -38.75 -11.39 -0.19
N HIS A 101 -39.63 -12.36 -0.24
CA HIS A 101 -40.74 -12.38 -1.21
C HIS A 101 -41.99 -12.98 -0.56
N ASP A 102 -43.11 -12.33 -0.74
CA ASP A 102 -44.42 -12.78 -0.28
C ASP A 102 -45.54 -12.08 -1.08
N ALA A 103 -46.71 -12.65 -1.11
CA ALA A 103 -47.93 -12.07 -1.71
C ALA A 103 -47.72 -11.50 -3.13
N GLY A 104 -46.89 -12.14 -3.94
CA GLY A 104 -46.64 -11.73 -5.33
C GLY A 104 -45.62 -10.56 -5.45
N LEU A 105 -44.98 -10.15 -4.37
CA LEU A 105 -43.92 -9.13 -4.34
C LEU A 105 -42.59 -9.73 -3.92
N ALA A 106 -41.51 -9.17 -4.45
CA ALA A 106 -40.17 -9.40 -3.98
C ALA A 106 -39.59 -8.07 -3.50
N VAL A 107 -38.97 -8.07 -2.34
CA VAL A 107 -38.38 -6.90 -1.71
C VAL A 107 -36.88 -7.17 -1.46
N ALA A 108 -36.06 -6.15 -1.70
CA ALA A 108 -34.65 -6.18 -1.35
C ALA A 108 -34.24 -4.90 -0.60
N VAL A 109 -33.40 -5.06 0.41
CA VAL A 109 -32.75 -3.97 1.11
C VAL A 109 -31.25 -4.18 1.02
N ALA A 110 -30.54 -3.21 0.46
CA ALA A 110 -29.09 -3.13 0.48
C ALA A 110 -28.67 -2.02 1.44
N VAL A 111 -27.69 -2.31 2.30
CA VAL A 111 -27.11 -1.35 3.24
C VAL A 111 -25.62 -1.32 3.00
N LEU A 112 -25.09 -0.14 2.70
CA LEU A 112 -23.66 0.10 2.64
C LEU A 112 -23.24 0.91 3.87
N THR A 113 -22.46 0.28 4.72
CA THR A 113 -21.80 0.95 5.82
C THR A 113 -20.41 1.34 5.34
N GLU A 114 -20.19 2.60 5.11
CA GLU A 114 -18.84 3.07 4.77
C GLU A 114 -17.96 2.95 6.01
N GLY A 115 -16.70 2.55 5.80
CA GLY A 115 -15.68 2.65 6.84
C GLY A 115 -15.59 4.11 7.32
N PRO A 116 -15.05 4.37 8.51
CA PRO A 116 -14.85 5.74 8.96
C PRO A 116 -14.02 6.47 7.91
N ALA A 117 -14.52 7.64 7.49
CA ALA A 117 -13.77 8.50 6.58
C ALA A 117 -12.40 8.82 7.19
N VAL A 118 -11.36 8.79 6.38
CA VAL A 118 -10.05 9.29 6.80
C VAL A 118 -10.20 10.81 6.96
N SER A 119 -10.16 11.27 8.21
CA SER A 119 -10.10 12.72 8.52
C SER A 119 -8.63 13.09 8.58
N LEU A 120 -8.20 14.03 7.76
CA LEU A 120 -6.82 14.52 7.76
C LEU A 120 -6.74 15.96 7.25
N GLU A 121 -5.71 16.66 7.69
CA GLU A 121 -5.25 17.91 7.11
C GLU A 121 -3.90 17.62 6.44
N VAL A 122 -3.76 17.99 5.17
CA VAL A 122 -2.53 17.73 4.41
C VAL A 122 -1.61 18.94 4.56
N PRO A 123 -0.43 18.81 5.21
CA PRO A 123 0.55 19.88 5.26
C PRO A 123 1.00 20.33 3.86
N ALA A 124 1.34 21.60 3.70
CA ALA A 124 1.77 22.16 2.41
C ALA A 124 3.05 21.49 1.87
N GLU A 125 3.89 20.95 2.75
CA GLU A 125 5.13 20.24 2.42
C GLU A 125 4.90 18.82 1.91
N VAL A 126 3.68 18.29 2.05
CA VAL A 126 3.29 16.96 1.59
C VAL A 126 2.75 17.06 0.17
N VAL A 127 3.42 16.41 -0.77
CA VAL A 127 3.08 16.44 -2.19
C VAL A 127 2.80 15.03 -2.68
N LEU A 128 1.60 14.78 -3.17
CA LEU A 128 1.27 13.50 -3.81
C LEU A 128 1.62 13.53 -5.29
N PRO A 129 2.24 12.46 -5.83
CA PRO A 129 2.48 12.36 -7.27
C PRO A 129 1.16 12.43 -8.05
N GLU A 130 1.19 13.08 -9.20
CA GLU A 130 0.06 13.10 -10.11
C GLU A 130 -0.28 11.67 -10.59
N ARG A 131 -1.58 11.37 -10.72
CA ARG A 131 -2.07 10.07 -11.15
C ARG A 131 -3.06 10.21 -12.29
N ALA A 132 -2.54 10.55 -13.47
CA ALA A 132 -3.36 10.72 -14.66
C ALA A 132 -4.02 9.40 -15.08
N ASP A 133 -5.30 9.44 -15.46
CA ASP A 133 -6.07 8.27 -15.93
C ASP A 133 -5.46 7.63 -17.19
N SER A 134 -4.76 8.41 -18.02
CA SER A 134 -4.04 7.94 -19.19
C SER A 134 -2.69 7.29 -18.86
N GLY A 135 -2.29 7.26 -17.57
CA GLY A 135 -1.03 6.68 -17.12
C GLY A 135 -0.96 5.16 -17.33
N HIS A 136 0.24 4.64 -17.49
CA HIS A 136 0.52 3.22 -17.59
C HIS A 136 1.59 2.80 -16.56
N LYS A 137 1.81 1.51 -16.39
CA LYS A 137 2.78 0.97 -15.41
C LYS A 137 4.21 1.54 -15.52
N GLY A 138 4.62 2.04 -16.68
CA GLY A 138 5.90 2.71 -16.88
C GLY A 138 5.90 4.15 -16.37
N THR A 139 4.76 4.84 -16.41
CA THR A 139 4.61 6.23 -15.94
C THR A 139 4.82 6.34 -14.42
N PHE A 140 4.40 5.32 -13.69
CA PHE A 140 4.44 5.33 -12.23
C PHE A 140 5.70 4.67 -11.65
N GLY A 141 6.71 4.45 -12.48
CA GLY A 141 8.03 4.01 -12.11
C GLY A 141 8.15 2.56 -11.65
N THR A 142 9.40 2.11 -11.59
CA THR A 142 9.78 0.76 -11.15
C THR A 142 10.61 0.85 -9.88
N VAL A 143 10.17 0.17 -8.82
CA VAL A 143 10.92 0.02 -7.57
C VAL A 143 11.60 -1.35 -7.55
N LEU A 144 12.91 -1.35 -7.25
CA LEU A 144 13.65 -2.57 -6.94
C LEU A 144 13.89 -2.64 -5.44
N VAL A 145 13.37 -3.69 -4.79
CA VAL A 145 13.56 -3.95 -3.37
C VAL A 145 14.66 -4.98 -3.18
N LEU A 146 15.76 -4.57 -2.57
CA LEU A 146 16.90 -5.38 -2.19
C LEU A 146 16.84 -5.62 -0.68
N ALA A 147 16.09 -6.65 -0.29
CA ALA A 147 15.72 -6.90 1.10
C ALA A 147 15.51 -8.40 1.33
N GLY A 148 15.45 -8.84 2.59
CA GLY A 148 15.07 -10.22 2.92
C GLY A 148 16.18 -11.24 2.64
N SER A 149 17.02 -11.52 3.63
CA SER A 149 17.88 -12.71 3.64
C SER A 149 17.07 -13.95 4.05
N PRO A 150 17.63 -15.18 3.98
CA PRO A 150 16.92 -16.42 4.33
C PRO A 150 16.23 -16.43 5.68
N GLY A 151 16.73 -15.66 6.66
CA GLY A 151 16.11 -15.53 8.00
C GLY A 151 15.00 -14.48 8.10
N PHE A 152 14.86 -13.58 7.10
CA PHE A 152 14.00 -12.39 7.18
C PHE A 152 13.16 -12.13 5.92
N PRO A 153 12.46 -13.15 5.37
CA PRO A 153 11.70 -12.98 4.13
C PRO A 153 10.53 -11.98 4.28
N GLY A 154 10.00 -11.85 5.49
CA GLY A 154 8.90 -10.92 5.80
C GLY A 154 9.24 -9.46 5.57
N ALA A 155 10.48 -9.04 5.81
CA ALA A 155 10.91 -7.66 5.60
C ALA A 155 10.81 -7.26 4.11
N ALA A 156 11.26 -8.13 3.21
CA ALA A 156 11.13 -7.90 1.77
C ALA A 156 9.65 -7.88 1.33
N ALA A 157 8.82 -8.77 1.87
CA ALA A 157 7.39 -8.81 1.57
C ALA A 157 6.68 -7.52 2.02
N LEU A 158 7.00 -6.99 3.20
CA LEU A 158 6.43 -5.74 3.72
C LEU A 158 6.90 -4.52 2.93
N ALA A 159 8.20 -4.44 2.62
CA ALA A 159 8.73 -3.35 1.79
C ALA A 159 8.11 -3.35 0.39
N THR A 160 7.94 -4.52 -0.25
CA THR A 160 7.27 -4.61 -1.55
C THR A 160 5.80 -4.23 -1.48
N ARG A 161 5.10 -4.61 -0.39
CA ARG A 161 3.71 -4.21 -0.17
C ARG A 161 3.60 -2.70 0.02
N GLY A 162 4.49 -2.09 0.80
CA GLY A 162 4.60 -0.63 0.94
C GLY A 162 4.81 0.07 -0.40
N ALA A 163 5.69 -0.47 -1.25
CA ALA A 163 5.93 0.08 -2.59
C ALA A 163 4.72 -0.06 -3.53
N LEU A 164 4.04 -1.20 -3.55
CA LEU A 164 2.82 -1.40 -4.34
C LEU A 164 1.70 -0.46 -3.90
N ARG A 165 1.45 -0.41 -2.59
CA ARG A 165 0.42 0.45 -2.01
C ARG A 165 0.77 1.94 -2.08
N GLY A 166 2.07 2.28 -2.14
CA GLY A 166 2.58 3.62 -2.45
C GLY A 166 2.40 4.04 -3.90
N GLY A 167 1.91 3.15 -4.75
CA GLY A 167 1.52 3.46 -6.12
C GLY A 167 2.59 3.24 -7.18
N ALA A 168 3.68 2.52 -6.91
CA ALA A 168 4.66 2.13 -7.92
C ALA A 168 4.02 1.34 -9.06
N GLY A 169 4.39 1.63 -10.29
CA GLY A 169 3.86 0.96 -11.48
C GLY A 169 4.36 -0.47 -11.63
N ARG A 170 5.57 -0.77 -11.12
CA ARG A 170 6.16 -2.10 -11.03
C ARG A 170 6.99 -2.22 -9.76
N VAL A 171 6.93 -3.39 -9.13
CA VAL A 171 7.78 -3.71 -7.99
C VAL A 171 8.52 -5.02 -8.29
N LYS A 172 9.84 -4.98 -8.15
CA LYS A 172 10.71 -6.14 -8.23
C LYS A 172 11.34 -6.37 -6.86
N ALA A 173 11.53 -7.62 -6.47
CA ALA A 173 12.18 -7.97 -5.21
C ALA A 173 13.31 -8.96 -5.43
N ALA A 174 14.47 -8.68 -4.87
CA ALA A 174 15.51 -9.68 -4.70
C ALA A 174 15.01 -10.75 -3.73
N VAL A 175 15.16 -12.00 -4.10
CA VAL A 175 14.82 -13.15 -3.25
C VAL A 175 15.98 -14.14 -3.25
N PRO A 176 16.24 -14.87 -2.15
CA PRO A 176 17.22 -15.96 -2.16
C PRO A 176 16.87 -17.00 -3.22
N ALA A 177 17.85 -17.41 -4.05
CA ALA A 177 17.64 -18.44 -5.03
C ALA A 177 17.24 -19.76 -4.37
N GLY A 178 16.21 -20.41 -4.89
CA GLY A 178 15.65 -21.65 -4.34
C GLY A 178 14.64 -21.42 -3.19
N GLN A 179 14.45 -20.21 -2.71
CA GLN A 179 13.38 -19.91 -1.76
C GLN A 179 12.05 -19.80 -2.52
N VAL A 180 11.18 -20.75 -2.26
CA VAL A 180 9.83 -20.77 -2.81
C VAL A 180 8.88 -20.13 -1.81
N GLY A 181 8.21 -19.08 -2.22
CA GLY A 181 7.00 -18.60 -1.62
C GLY A 181 7.16 -17.44 -0.70
N ASP A 182 6.73 -17.06 0.12
CA ASP A 182 5.48 -16.94 0.88
C ASP A 182 5.43 -15.55 1.49
N GLY A 183 4.31 -14.89 1.34
CA GLY A 183 4.07 -13.55 1.87
C GLY A 183 4.25 -12.40 0.87
N PHE A 184 4.83 -12.63 -0.30
CA PHE A 184 4.88 -11.60 -1.36
C PHE A 184 3.52 -11.45 -2.04
N PRO A 185 3.05 -10.21 -2.28
CA PRO A 185 1.95 -9.97 -3.20
C PRO A 185 2.20 -10.62 -4.57
N ALA A 186 1.17 -11.12 -5.22
CA ALA A 186 1.26 -11.81 -6.51
C ALA A 186 1.81 -10.91 -7.63
N GLU A 187 1.68 -9.60 -7.47
CA GLU A 187 2.11 -8.55 -8.39
C GLU A 187 3.63 -8.32 -8.38
N VAL A 188 4.35 -8.85 -7.39
CA VAL A 188 5.80 -8.66 -7.24
C VAL A 188 6.57 -9.57 -8.20
N ILE A 189 7.45 -8.96 -9.00
CA ILE A 189 8.39 -9.68 -9.87
C ILE A 189 9.59 -10.11 -9.03
N ARG A 190 9.77 -11.41 -8.85
CA ARG A 190 10.88 -11.97 -8.07
C ARG A 190 12.16 -12.05 -8.90
N VAL A 191 13.27 -11.61 -8.30
CA VAL A 191 14.62 -11.66 -8.86
C VAL A 191 15.45 -12.61 -8.00
N PRO A 192 15.65 -13.88 -8.40
CA PRO A 192 16.40 -14.83 -7.59
C PRO A 192 17.90 -14.48 -7.60
N LEU A 193 18.48 -14.36 -6.41
CA LEU A 193 19.89 -14.03 -6.19
C LEU A 193 20.59 -15.12 -5.37
N PRO A 194 21.89 -15.37 -5.63
CA PRO A 194 22.67 -16.32 -4.87
C PRO A 194 22.86 -15.83 -3.43
N VAL A 195 22.85 -16.80 -2.51
CA VAL A 195 23.09 -16.59 -1.08
C VAL A 195 24.38 -17.30 -0.69
N GLN A 196 25.22 -16.62 0.10
CA GLN A 196 26.44 -17.14 0.68
C GLN A 196 26.43 -16.89 2.19
N ASP A 197 26.66 -17.93 2.98
CA ASP A 197 26.67 -17.85 4.44
C ASP A 197 25.39 -17.18 5.03
N GLY A 198 24.24 -17.50 4.46
CA GLY A 198 22.93 -16.98 4.91
C GLY A 198 22.61 -15.54 4.52
N ALA A 199 23.42 -14.89 3.68
CA ALA A 199 23.19 -13.52 3.24
C ALA A 199 23.52 -13.32 1.76
N PHE A 200 23.06 -12.22 1.19
CA PHE A 200 23.53 -11.76 -0.12
C PHE A 200 24.96 -11.24 -0.01
N GLY A 201 25.81 -11.55 -0.99
CA GLY A 201 27.20 -11.13 -1.07
C GLY A 201 27.55 -10.44 -2.40
N ALA A 202 28.84 -10.34 -2.69
CA ALA A 202 29.36 -9.67 -3.90
C ALA A 202 28.81 -10.28 -5.20
N GLU A 203 28.62 -11.60 -5.27
CA GLU A 203 28.02 -12.26 -6.43
C GLU A 203 26.55 -11.84 -6.64
N ALA A 204 25.78 -11.76 -5.57
CA ALA A 204 24.39 -11.28 -5.63
C ALA A 204 24.32 -9.83 -6.14
N ALA A 205 25.23 -8.96 -5.67
CA ALA A 205 25.36 -7.59 -6.16
C ALA A 205 25.70 -7.53 -7.65
N ALA A 206 26.55 -8.43 -8.14
CA ALA A 206 26.87 -8.52 -9.56
C ALA A 206 25.67 -8.97 -10.40
N ARG A 207 24.92 -9.97 -9.91
CA ARG A 207 23.74 -10.53 -10.59
C ARG A 207 22.57 -9.55 -10.68
N VAL A 208 22.43 -8.64 -9.75
CA VAL A 208 21.31 -7.67 -9.72
C VAL A 208 21.60 -6.38 -10.50
N ALA A 209 22.79 -6.23 -11.10
CA ALA A 209 23.24 -5.01 -11.77
C ALA A 209 22.26 -4.46 -12.83
N ASP A 210 21.76 -5.33 -13.72
CA ASP A 210 20.81 -4.95 -14.78
C ASP A 210 19.46 -4.51 -14.19
N GLN A 211 19.07 -5.12 -13.06
CA GLN A 211 17.83 -4.75 -12.38
C GLN A 211 17.96 -3.38 -11.71
N ILE A 212 19.14 -3.07 -11.13
CA ILE A 212 19.44 -1.74 -10.60
C ILE A 212 19.37 -0.71 -11.73
N ALA A 213 20.04 -0.99 -12.86
CA ALA A 213 20.06 -0.08 -14.00
C ALA A 213 18.66 0.21 -14.59
N ALA A 214 17.74 -0.74 -14.49
CA ALA A 214 16.39 -0.64 -15.02
C ALA A 214 15.36 -0.14 -14.01
N ALA A 215 15.75 0.16 -12.76
CA ALA A 215 14.87 0.67 -11.72
C ALA A 215 14.92 2.19 -11.67
N ASP A 216 13.79 2.83 -11.38
CA ASP A 216 13.70 4.26 -11.11
C ASP A 216 14.05 4.59 -9.64
N ALA A 217 13.80 3.65 -8.74
CA ALA A 217 14.23 3.73 -7.35
C ALA A 217 14.61 2.35 -6.80
N VAL A 218 15.57 2.36 -5.87
CA VAL A 218 16.05 1.16 -5.16
C VAL A 218 15.77 1.34 -3.67
N VAL A 219 15.15 0.32 -3.05
CA VAL A 219 15.02 0.20 -1.59
C VAL A 219 15.97 -0.90 -1.15
N CYS A 220 16.91 -0.58 -0.27
CA CYS A 220 17.94 -1.53 0.15
C CYS A 220 18.06 -1.54 1.68
N GLY A 221 18.12 -2.73 2.25
CA GLY A 221 18.45 -2.85 3.68
C GLY A 221 17.51 -3.71 4.51
N PRO A 222 16.18 -3.61 4.43
CA PRO A 222 15.28 -4.36 5.29
C PRO A 222 15.60 -5.86 5.29
N GLY A 223 15.95 -6.42 6.46
CA GLY A 223 16.20 -7.84 6.63
C GLY A 223 17.33 -8.43 5.80
N LEU A 224 18.36 -7.67 5.44
CA LEU A 224 19.55 -8.20 4.74
C LEU A 224 20.44 -9.04 5.64
N GLY A 225 20.26 -8.91 6.97
CA GLY A 225 21.13 -9.52 7.96
C GLY A 225 22.39 -8.70 8.22
N SER A 226 23.18 -9.14 9.20
CA SER A 226 24.42 -8.49 9.62
C SER A 226 25.64 -9.29 9.15
N GLY A 227 26.75 -8.62 8.92
CA GLY A 227 28.02 -9.32 8.66
C GLY A 227 28.77 -8.86 7.41
N GLY A 228 29.85 -9.60 7.09
CA GLY A 228 30.74 -9.27 5.97
C GLY A 228 30.03 -9.32 4.62
N LYS A 229 29.24 -10.36 4.41
CA LYS A 229 28.52 -10.55 3.12
C LYS A 229 27.54 -9.41 2.85
N THR A 230 26.78 -8.98 3.85
CA THR A 230 25.87 -7.82 3.70
C THR A 230 26.63 -6.54 3.34
N ARG A 231 27.82 -6.31 3.94
CA ARG A 231 28.69 -5.18 3.60
C ARG A 231 29.24 -5.27 2.18
N GLU A 232 29.67 -6.46 1.75
CA GLU A 232 30.09 -6.73 0.34
C GLU A 232 28.94 -6.47 -0.65
N PHE A 233 27.74 -6.96 -0.31
CA PHE A 233 26.54 -6.76 -1.11
C PHE A 233 26.21 -5.27 -1.25
N LEU A 234 26.11 -4.55 -0.11
CA LEU A 234 25.82 -3.13 -0.11
C LEU A 234 26.86 -2.33 -0.89
N GLY A 235 28.15 -2.59 -0.71
CA GLY A 235 29.21 -1.93 -1.46
C GLY A 235 29.06 -2.15 -2.98
N GLY A 236 28.75 -3.37 -3.39
CA GLY A 236 28.49 -3.70 -4.77
C GLY A 236 27.24 -3.03 -5.34
N VAL A 237 26.17 -2.86 -4.54
CA VAL A 237 24.95 -2.12 -4.93
C VAL A 237 25.26 -0.63 -5.07
N LEU A 238 25.89 -0.01 -4.08
CA LEU A 238 26.21 1.43 -4.08
C LEU A 238 27.09 1.81 -5.28
N SER A 239 28.13 1.02 -5.57
CA SER A 239 29.01 1.24 -6.73
C SER A 239 28.26 1.19 -8.07
N ARG A 240 27.12 0.53 -8.14
CA ARG A 240 26.28 0.44 -9.35
C ARG A 240 25.26 1.56 -9.48
N LEU A 241 25.00 2.27 -8.40
CA LEU A 241 24.14 3.45 -8.38
C LEU A 241 24.92 4.73 -8.72
N GLU A 242 26.25 4.70 -8.65
CA GLU A 242 27.10 5.86 -8.89
C GLU A 242 26.90 6.42 -10.31
N GLY A 243 26.64 7.72 -10.39
CA GLY A 243 26.51 8.46 -11.65
C GLY A 243 25.27 8.13 -12.49
N ARG A 244 24.34 7.30 -12.02
CA ARG A 244 23.21 6.81 -12.82
C ARG A 244 21.88 7.53 -12.56
N GLY A 245 21.80 8.44 -11.57
CA GLY A 245 20.60 9.19 -11.25
C GLY A 245 19.47 8.39 -10.58
N GLN A 246 19.69 7.08 -10.32
CA GLN A 246 18.72 6.29 -9.56
C GLN A 246 18.67 6.77 -8.11
N ARG A 247 17.47 6.71 -7.55
CA ARG A 247 17.17 7.13 -6.20
C ARG A 247 17.23 5.94 -5.25
N LEU A 248 17.85 6.14 -4.09
CA LEU A 248 18.06 5.08 -3.09
C LEU A 248 17.31 5.42 -1.79
N VAL A 249 16.60 4.44 -1.25
CA VAL A 249 16.19 4.39 0.16
C VAL A 249 17.04 3.34 0.86
N LEU A 250 17.76 3.74 1.92
CA LEU A 250 18.56 2.84 2.75
C LEU A 250 17.95 2.77 4.15
N ASP A 251 17.64 1.54 4.61
CA ASP A 251 16.97 1.28 5.89
C ASP A 251 17.62 0.09 6.62
N ALA A 252 17.34 -0.04 7.88
CA ALA A 252 17.62 -1.21 8.72
C ALA A 252 19.07 -1.74 8.60
N ASP A 253 19.26 -2.99 8.16
CA ASP A 253 20.59 -3.61 8.05
C ASP A 253 21.49 -2.92 7.04
N GLY A 254 20.93 -2.24 6.04
CA GLY A 254 21.68 -1.34 5.16
C GLY A 254 22.33 -0.19 5.92
N LEU A 255 21.60 0.44 6.84
CA LEU A 255 22.13 1.50 7.71
C LEU A 255 23.17 0.96 8.70
N ASN A 256 22.93 -0.24 9.24
CA ASN A 256 23.90 -0.91 10.11
C ASN A 256 25.20 -1.22 9.36
N ALA A 257 25.14 -1.70 8.12
CA ALA A 257 26.30 -1.94 7.28
C ALA A 257 27.06 -0.63 6.94
N LEU A 258 26.30 0.43 6.64
CA LEU A 258 26.85 1.77 6.39
C LEU A 258 27.61 2.32 7.61
N SER A 259 27.03 2.21 8.81
CA SER A 259 27.64 2.69 10.04
C SER A 259 28.94 1.95 10.38
N ALA A 260 28.99 0.64 10.10
CA ALA A 260 30.14 -0.22 10.39
C ALA A 260 31.27 -0.12 9.34
N THR A 261 31.09 0.61 8.23
CA THR A 261 32.06 0.61 7.12
C THR A 261 32.17 2.01 6.50
N PRO A 262 33.13 2.84 6.98
CA PRO A 262 33.28 4.22 6.51
C PRO A 262 33.38 4.37 4.99
N ARG A 263 34.08 3.44 4.32
CA ARG A 263 34.22 3.45 2.85
C ARG A 263 32.86 3.39 2.10
N LEU A 264 31.81 2.80 2.69
CA LEU A 264 30.48 2.76 2.08
C LEU A 264 29.81 4.13 2.11
N GLN A 265 30.20 5.01 3.02
CA GLN A 265 29.67 6.38 3.11
C GLN A 265 30.07 7.21 1.89
N GLU A 266 31.27 6.97 1.36
CA GLU A 266 31.80 7.64 0.17
C GLU A 266 31.08 7.22 -1.12
N LEU A 267 30.42 6.07 -1.11
CA LEU A 267 29.67 5.51 -2.24
C LEU A 267 28.18 5.86 -2.24
N LEU A 268 27.68 6.59 -1.24
CA LEU A 268 26.29 6.98 -1.20
C LEU A 268 25.95 7.88 -2.41
N PRO A 269 24.90 7.53 -3.19
CA PRO A 269 24.50 8.38 -4.29
C PRO A 269 23.88 9.70 -3.77
N PRO A 270 24.11 10.83 -4.47
CA PRO A 270 23.43 12.07 -4.14
C PRO A 270 21.91 11.90 -4.14
N GLY A 271 21.24 12.51 -3.17
CA GLY A 271 19.78 12.45 -3.08
C GLY A 271 19.23 11.11 -2.57
N CYS A 272 20.02 10.31 -1.87
CA CYS A 272 19.50 9.15 -1.15
C CYS A 272 18.66 9.55 0.07
N VAL A 273 17.77 8.64 0.49
CA VAL A 273 16.97 8.77 1.71
C VAL A 273 17.42 7.71 2.71
N LEU A 274 17.78 8.14 3.91
CA LEU A 274 18.10 7.27 5.03
C LEU A 274 16.93 7.30 6.03
N THR A 275 16.49 6.13 6.50
CA THR A 275 15.33 6.02 7.39
C THR A 275 15.67 5.42 8.75
N PRO A 276 16.65 5.98 9.52
CA PRO A 276 17.08 5.38 10.77
C PRO A 276 16.00 5.50 11.87
N HIS A 277 15.85 4.45 12.68
CA HIS A 277 15.30 4.59 14.02
C HIS A 277 16.36 5.15 14.99
N PRO A 278 16.02 5.61 16.21
CA PRO A 278 16.99 6.31 17.07
C PRO A 278 18.29 5.53 17.37
N LEU A 279 18.22 4.20 17.50
CA LEU A 279 19.42 3.40 17.75
C LEU A 279 20.31 3.26 16.49
N GLU A 280 19.72 3.17 15.29
CA GLU A 280 20.45 3.21 14.02
C GLU A 280 21.10 4.59 13.83
N ALA A 281 20.37 5.66 14.16
CA ALA A 281 20.91 7.02 14.13
C ALA A 281 22.12 7.20 15.07
N ALA A 282 22.06 6.65 16.26
CA ALA A 282 23.16 6.67 17.21
C ALA A 282 24.41 5.96 16.66
N ARG A 283 24.23 4.77 16.04
CA ARG A 283 25.32 4.05 15.35
C ARG A 283 25.90 4.86 14.19
N LEU A 284 25.04 5.45 13.36
CA LEU A 284 25.48 6.31 12.25
C LEU A 284 26.22 7.56 12.73
N ALA A 285 25.77 8.17 13.83
CA ALA A 285 26.41 9.34 14.43
C ALA A 285 27.69 9.00 15.18
N GLY A 286 27.82 7.76 15.67
CA GLY A 286 28.91 7.35 16.57
C GLY A 286 28.76 7.94 17.97
N CYS A 287 27.55 8.04 18.49
CA CYS A 287 27.17 8.57 19.80
C CYS A 287 26.18 7.67 20.53
N ASP A 288 25.85 8.01 21.76
CA ASP A 288 24.88 7.26 22.54
C ASP A 288 23.42 7.54 22.08
N LEU A 289 22.54 6.58 22.34
CA LEU A 289 21.10 6.73 22.06
C LEU A 289 20.49 7.95 22.79
N ALA A 290 20.99 8.24 24.02
CA ALA A 290 20.54 9.38 24.81
C ALA A 290 20.80 10.72 24.10
N ASP A 291 21.93 10.85 23.39
CA ASP A 291 22.28 12.07 22.64
C ASP A 291 21.33 12.30 21.46
N ILE A 292 20.90 11.23 20.80
CA ILE A 292 19.90 11.31 19.73
C ILE A 292 18.53 11.72 20.30
N GLN A 293 18.15 11.14 21.43
CA GLN A 293 16.84 11.40 22.04
C GLN A 293 16.75 12.79 22.70
N ALA A 294 17.86 13.34 23.15
CA ALA A 294 17.91 14.68 23.76
C ALA A 294 17.51 15.79 22.76
N ASP A 295 17.94 15.68 21.51
CA ASP A 295 17.54 16.60 20.44
C ASP A 295 17.51 15.86 19.09
N ARG A 296 16.36 15.27 18.78
CA ARG A 296 16.14 14.50 17.54
C ARG A 296 16.23 15.38 16.30
N THR A 297 15.85 16.63 16.43
CA THR A 297 15.88 17.62 15.33
C THR A 297 17.32 17.91 14.93
N ALA A 298 18.15 18.31 15.87
CA ALA A 298 19.57 18.54 15.60
C ALA A 298 20.30 17.25 15.19
N ALA A 299 19.91 16.09 15.73
CA ALA A 299 20.48 14.81 15.32
C ALA A 299 20.17 14.47 13.85
N ALA A 300 18.92 14.65 13.40
CA ALA A 300 18.53 14.44 12.01
C ALA A 300 19.27 15.38 11.06
N GLN A 301 19.39 16.67 11.40
CA GLN A 301 20.15 17.64 10.61
C GLN A 301 21.63 17.28 10.51
N ARG A 302 22.29 16.92 11.64
CA ARG A 302 23.71 16.50 11.63
C ARG A 302 23.93 15.29 10.73
N LEU A 303 23.05 14.28 10.80
CA LEU A 303 23.15 13.10 9.93
C LEU A 303 22.91 13.46 8.47
N SER A 304 21.94 14.31 8.18
CA SER A 304 21.64 14.76 6.81
C SER A 304 22.84 15.49 6.20
N HIS A 305 23.45 16.41 6.91
CA HIS A 305 24.66 17.10 6.46
C HIS A 305 25.85 16.16 6.29
N ARG A 306 26.07 15.24 7.27
CA ARG A 306 27.19 14.30 7.23
C ARG A 306 27.14 13.38 6.02
N PHE A 307 25.96 12.87 5.68
CA PHE A 307 25.78 11.91 4.58
C PHE A 307 25.37 12.56 3.26
N ALA A 308 25.19 13.87 3.23
CA ALA A 308 24.60 14.61 2.09
C ALA A 308 23.29 13.94 1.59
N ALA A 309 22.44 13.48 2.51
CA ALA A 309 21.26 12.65 2.27
C ALA A 309 20.05 13.21 3.01
N THR A 310 18.85 12.94 2.48
CA THR A 310 17.62 13.15 3.25
C THR A 310 17.54 12.11 4.36
N VAL A 311 17.30 12.54 5.61
CA VAL A 311 17.18 11.66 6.77
C VAL A 311 15.77 11.73 7.33
N ALA A 312 15.07 10.61 7.39
CA ALA A 312 13.81 10.44 8.12
C ALA A 312 14.09 9.71 9.45
N LEU A 313 14.37 10.46 10.52
CA LEU A 313 14.62 9.92 11.85
C LEU A 313 13.31 9.47 12.48
N LYS A 314 13.05 8.16 12.41
CA LYS A 314 11.80 7.50 12.84
C LYS A 314 11.52 7.69 14.33
N GLY A 315 10.24 7.73 14.69
CA GLY A 315 9.77 7.79 16.08
C GLY A 315 8.44 8.53 16.19
N ALA A 316 7.93 8.68 17.42
CA ALA A 316 6.75 9.52 17.67
C ALA A 316 7.09 10.98 17.32
N GLY A 317 6.48 11.50 16.26
CA GLY A 317 6.94 12.72 15.60
C GLY A 317 8.22 12.47 14.82
N THR A 318 8.16 11.80 13.68
CA THR A 318 9.32 11.54 12.81
C THR A 318 9.87 12.86 12.29
N VAL A 319 11.20 13.01 12.34
CA VAL A 319 11.89 14.21 11.85
C VAL A 319 12.47 13.94 10.47
N VAL A 320 12.12 14.76 9.49
CA VAL A 320 12.73 14.72 8.15
C VAL A 320 13.62 15.94 7.96
N ALA A 321 14.90 15.69 7.72
CA ALA A 321 15.91 16.70 7.42
C ALA A 321 16.53 16.44 6.06
N ASP A 322 16.71 17.47 5.24
CA ASP A 322 17.47 17.39 3.99
C ASP A 322 18.84 18.10 4.12
N PRO A 323 19.77 17.89 3.20
CA PRO A 323 21.12 18.50 3.27
C PRO A 323 21.12 20.06 3.19
N GLY A 324 19.98 20.64 2.75
CA GLY A 324 19.75 22.08 2.80
C GLY A 324 19.16 22.51 4.13
N PRO A 325 18.53 23.69 4.18
CA PRO A 325 17.89 24.21 5.40
C PRO A 325 16.55 23.54 5.73
N GLY A 326 16.13 22.57 4.93
CA GLY A 326 14.84 21.93 5.07
C GLY A 326 14.78 21.00 6.30
N LEU A 327 13.87 21.34 7.20
CA LEU A 327 13.54 20.55 8.37
C LEU A 327 12.03 20.48 8.52
N TRP A 328 11.51 19.29 8.72
CA TRP A 328 10.10 19.05 8.93
C TRP A 328 9.88 17.99 10.00
N VAL A 329 8.88 18.19 10.82
CA VAL A 329 8.52 17.26 11.90
C VAL A 329 7.08 16.80 11.68
N ASP A 330 6.89 15.52 11.60
CA ASP A 330 5.58 14.89 11.52
C ASP A 330 4.86 14.92 12.87
N ASP A 331 3.58 15.27 12.88
CA ASP A 331 2.80 15.38 14.12
C ASP A 331 2.20 14.05 14.59
N HIS A 332 2.24 13.00 13.76
CA HIS A 332 1.65 11.72 14.10
C HIS A 332 2.38 11.02 15.26
N ARG A 333 1.59 10.60 16.25
CA ARG A 333 2.06 9.89 17.44
C ARG A 333 1.12 8.73 17.72
N THR A 334 1.36 7.60 17.08
CA THR A 334 0.50 6.42 17.22
C THR A 334 1.29 5.18 17.63
N ALA A 335 0.77 4.44 18.62
CA ALA A 335 1.35 3.18 19.06
C ALA A 335 1.24 2.07 18.00
N VAL A 336 0.34 2.20 17.02
CA VAL A 336 0.18 1.24 15.92
C VAL A 336 1.48 1.05 15.14
N LEU A 337 2.24 2.12 14.94
CA LEU A 337 3.51 2.07 14.22
C LEU A 337 4.70 1.54 15.05
N ALA A 338 4.49 1.23 16.32
CA ALA A 338 5.51 0.58 17.16
C ALA A 338 5.56 -0.96 16.95
N ALA A 339 4.91 -1.48 15.92
CA ALA A 339 4.95 -2.90 15.57
C ALA A 339 6.11 -3.21 14.60
N GLY A 340 6.67 -4.43 14.69
CA GLY A 340 7.72 -4.88 13.77
C GLY A 340 7.25 -4.88 12.30
N GLY A 341 8.11 -4.40 11.41
CA GLY A 341 7.86 -4.38 9.98
C GLY A 341 7.16 -3.11 9.44
N THR A 342 6.67 -2.21 10.31
CA THR A 342 6.08 -0.93 9.86
C THR A 342 7.14 -0.02 9.21
N GLY A 343 8.40 -0.09 9.65
CA GLY A 343 9.54 0.57 9.02
C GLY A 343 9.80 0.07 7.60
N ASP A 344 9.70 -1.25 7.37
CA ASP A 344 9.88 -1.85 6.04
C ASP A 344 8.80 -1.32 5.07
N VAL A 345 7.56 -1.20 5.54
CA VAL A 345 6.45 -0.59 4.77
C VAL A 345 6.78 0.86 4.42
N LEU A 346 7.28 1.65 5.38
CA LEU A 346 7.68 3.04 5.13
C LEU A 346 8.80 3.14 4.10
N ALA A 347 9.83 2.30 4.20
CA ALA A 347 10.92 2.28 3.23
C ALA A 347 10.42 1.98 1.81
N GLY A 348 9.53 1.01 1.66
CA GLY A 348 8.87 0.69 0.39
C GLY A 348 8.03 1.83 -0.15
N LEU A 349 7.24 2.48 0.69
CA LEU A 349 6.40 3.63 0.35
C LEU A 349 7.25 4.80 -0.17
N ILE A 350 8.33 5.16 0.55
CA ILE A 350 9.25 6.23 0.11
C ILE A 350 9.88 5.86 -1.24
N GLY A 351 10.29 4.59 -1.41
CA GLY A 351 10.79 4.10 -2.69
C GLY A 351 9.81 4.26 -3.85
N ALA A 352 8.51 4.02 -3.60
CA ALA A 352 7.47 4.24 -4.60
C ALA A 352 7.29 5.72 -4.96
N LEU A 353 7.34 6.61 -3.98
CA LEU A 353 7.21 8.05 -4.18
C LEU A 353 8.40 8.61 -4.97
N LEU A 354 9.61 8.13 -4.68
CA LEU A 354 10.81 8.43 -5.45
C LEU A 354 10.67 7.95 -6.91
N ALA A 355 10.23 6.71 -7.13
CA ALA A 355 10.06 6.16 -8.47
C ALA A 355 9.02 6.91 -9.29
N GLN A 356 8.04 7.54 -8.65
CA GLN A 356 7.03 8.39 -9.28
C GLN A 356 7.50 9.85 -9.50
N GLY A 357 8.73 10.17 -9.19
CA GLY A 357 9.35 11.45 -9.57
C GLY A 357 9.49 12.48 -8.47
N LEU A 358 9.02 12.24 -7.24
CA LEU A 358 9.25 13.18 -6.14
C LEU A 358 10.75 13.30 -5.83
N ASP A 359 11.17 14.49 -5.43
CA ASP A 359 12.52 14.65 -4.87
C ASP A 359 12.66 13.94 -3.51
N PRO A 360 13.89 13.68 -3.03
CA PRO A 360 14.10 12.91 -1.82
C PRO A 360 13.42 13.48 -0.57
N ALA A 361 13.42 14.80 -0.41
CA ALA A 361 12.80 15.45 0.75
C ALA A 361 11.27 15.36 0.69
N GLN A 362 10.69 15.62 -0.49
CA GLN A 362 9.25 15.45 -0.72
C GLN A 362 8.82 14.00 -0.52
N ALA A 363 9.54 13.04 -1.09
CA ALA A 363 9.22 11.62 -0.94
C ALA A 363 9.27 11.15 0.52
N ALA A 364 10.27 11.61 1.28
CA ALA A 364 10.39 11.30 2.70
C ALA A 364 9.25 11.92 3.52
N ARG A 365 8.95 13.22 3.34
CA ARG A 365 7.86 13.92 4.07
C ARG A 365 6.51 13.29 3.74
N THR A 366 6.21 13.10 2.46
CA THR A 366 4.96 12.49 2.01
C THR A 366 4.83 11.05 2.51
N GLY A 367 5.89 10.25 2.42
CA GLY A 367 5.90 8.87 2.91
C GLY A 367 5.67 8.79 4.41
N VAL A 368 6.35 9.62 5.19
CA VAL A 368 6.20 9.71 6.67
C VAL A 368 4.78 10.14 7.03
N PHE A 369 4.24 11.17 6.39
CA PHE A 369 2.87 11.64 6.62
C PHE A 369 1.83 10.55 6.34
N LEU A 370 1.86 9.96 5.15
CA LEU A 370 0.89 8.92 4.75
C LEU A 370 0.96 7.69 5.66
N HIS A 371 2.16 7.29 6.06
CA HIS A 371 2.38 6.18 6.98
C HIS A 371 1.89 6.50 8.39
N GLY A 372 2.17 7.71 8.88
CA GLY A 372 1.69 8.21 10.17
C GLY A 372 0.17 8.27 10.23
N GLN A 373 -0.45 8.81 9.18
CA GLN A 373 -1.89 8.91 9.05
C GLN A 373 -2.57 7.54 8.94
N ALA A 374 -1.97 6.58 8.21
CA ALA A 374 -2.48 5.21 8.12
C ALA A 374 -2.49 4.53 9.50
N GLY A 375 -1.41 4.68 10.27
CA GLY A 375 -1.34 4.17 11.64
C GLY A 375 -2.35 4.84 12.57
N THR A 376 -2.53 6.14 12.47
CA THR A 376 -3.52 6.90 13.28
C THR A 376 -4.94 6.45 12.96
N TRP A 377 -5.31 6.42 11.69
CA TRP A 377 -6.63 5.98 11.23
C TRP A 377 -6.96 4.54 11.64
N LEU A 378 -6.01 3.62 11.54
CA LEU A 378 -6.19 2.24 12.02
C LEU A 378 -6.36 2.20 13.54
N GLY A 379 -5.58 2.99 14.29
CA GLY A 379 -5.69 3.09 15.73
C GLY A 379 -7.06 3.59 16.21
N GLU A 380 -7.65 4.53 15.50
CA GLU A 380 -8.99 5.08 15.77
C GLU A 380 -10.12 4.11 15.38
N THR A 381 -9.92 3.33 14.33
CA THR A 381 -10.98 2.51 13.73
C THR A 381 -11.00 1.06 14.17
N ARG A 382 -9.83 0.51 14.50
CA ARG A 382 -9.66 -0.92 14.86
C ARG A 382 -9.06 -1.13 16.25
N GLY A 383 -8.43 -0.10 16.82
CA GLY A 383 -7.74 -0.17 18.11
C GLY A 383 -6.22 -0.01 17.98
N ARG A 384 -5.56 0.20 19.13
CA ARG A 384 -4.15 0.62 19.18
C ARG A 384 -3.15 -0.55 19.26
N ALA A 385 -3.63 -1.79 19.38
CA ALA A 385 -2.80 -2.98 19.53
C ALA A 385 -3.27 -4.11 18.59
N GLY A 386 -2.34 -4.95 18.15
CA GLY A 386 -2.63 -6.10 17.29
C GLY A 386 -2.78 -5.77 15.81
N ILE A 387 -2.56 -4.51 15.40
CA ILE A 387 -2.51 -4.11 13.99
C ILE A 387 -1.20 -4.62 13.36
N LEU A 388 -1.31 -5.30 12.25
CA LEU A 388 -0.15 -5.80 11.50
C LEU A 388 0.43 -4.73 10.58
N ALA A 389 1.75 -4.80 10.32
CA ALA A 389 2.40 -3.90 9.36
C ALA A 389 1.79 -4.00 7.95
N SER A 390 1.30 -5.17 7.57
CA SER A 390 0.58 -5.38 6.31
C SER A 390 -0.75 -4.61 6.24
N GLU A 391 -1.44 -4.45 7.36
CA GLU A 391 -2.66 -3.66 7.44
C GLU A 391 -2.37 -2.16 7.34
N VAL A 392 -1.23 -1.71 7.92
CA VAL A 392 -0.75 -0.33 7.71
C VAL A 392 -0.48 -0.07 6.24
N ALA A 393 0.18 -0.99 5.55
CA ALA A 393 0.39 -0.88 4.10
C ALA A 393 -0.93 -0.80 3.34
N ASP A 394 -1.91 -1.66 3.66
CA ASP A 394 -3.20 -1.65 2.98
C ASP A 394 -3.98 -0.36 3.19
N ALA A 395 -3.92 0.22 4.40
CA ALA A 395 -4.56 1.49 4.74
C ALA A 395 -4.00 2.70 3.96
N LEU A 396 -2.82 2.58 3.36
CA LEU A 396 -2.24 3.64 2.53
C LEU A 396 -3.12 4.01 1.34
N VAL A 397 -3.94 3.09 0.83
CA VAL A 397 -4.81 3.35 -0.32
C VAL A 397 -5.87 4.39 0.05
N GLU A 398 -6.56 4.17 1.17
CA GLU A 398 -7.61 5.07 1.66
C GLU A 398 -7.05 6.44 2.07
N VAL A 399 -5.88 6.44 2.71
CA VAL A 399 -5.22 7.67 3.15
C VAL A 399 -4.74 8.51 1.96
N GLN A 400 -4.11 7.90 0.97
CA GLN A 400 -3.68 8.61 -0.23
C GLN A 400 -4.85 9.19 -1.00
N GLU A 401 -5.94 8.44 -1.14
CA GLU A 401 -7.12 8.92 -1.84
C GLU A 401 -7.78 10.09 -1.09
N ALA A 402 -7.87 10.02 0.25
CA ALA A 402 -8.35 11.12 1.06
C ALA A 402 -7.45 12.37 0.94
N ALA A 403 -6.13 12.18 0.94
CA ALA A 403 -5.18 13.28 0.77
C ALA A 403 -5.25 13.91 -0.63
N ARG A 404 -5.42 13.11 -1.69
CA ARG A 404 -5.60 13.62 -3.07
C ARG A 404 -6.81 14.54 -3.20
N ARG A 405 -7.94 14.17 -2.61
CA ARG A 405 -9.18 14.98 -2.65
C ARG A 405 -9.04 16.35 -2.01
N LEU A 406 -8.06 16.54 -1.13
CA LEU A 406 -7.80 17.80 -0.44
C LEU A 406 -6.73 18.67 -1.15
N GLN A 407 -6.00 18.12 -2.10
CA GLN A 407 -5.01 18.90 -2.83
C GLN A 407 -5.68 19.88 -3.83
N PRO A 408 -5.19 21.13 -3.93
CA PRO A 408 -5.71 22.08 -4.92
C PRO A 408 -5.53 21.54 -6.34
N GLY A 409 -6.60 21.50 -7.13
CA GLY A 409 -6.58 21.02 -8.52
C GLY A 409 -7.10 19.60 -8.75
N SER A 410 -7.47 18.84 -7.71
CA SER A 410 -7.96 17.47 -7.81
C SER A 410 -9.50 17.35 -7.92
N ARG A 411 -10.20 18.35 -8.45
CA ARG A 411 -11.62 18.18 -8.80
C ARG A 411 -11.70 17.32 -10.06
N PRO A 412 -12.39 16.18 -10.03
CA PRO A 412 -12.79 15.51 -11.27
C PRO A 412 -13.78 16.46 -12.00
N ASP A 413 -13.51 16.70 -13.28
CA ASP A 413 -14.46 17.32 -14.22
C ASP A 413 -15.71 16.42 -14.38
#